data_37939f559c1dbe6e636fd418a351b38d
#
_entry.id   37939f559c1dbe6e636fd418a351b38d
#
_cell.length_a   1.000
_cell.length_b   1.000
_cell.length_c   1.000
_cell.angle_alpha   90.00
_cell.angle_beta   90.00
_cell.angle_gamma   90.00
#
_symmetry.space_group_name_H-M   'P 1'
#
loop_
_entity.id
_entity.type
_entity.pdbx_description
1 polymer ?
#
loop_
_entity_poly.entity_id
_entity_poly.type
_entity_poly.pdbx_seq_one_letter_code
_entity_poly.pdbx_strand_id
1 'polypeptide(L)'
;MALIPLRPVLEATQKYGYAQGAFNVNAVAQAKAVIEVHEMFRSPAILQGADLANAFMGGRVDFANGTVQDKIKGAANIGAAVKKYGEHSPVPVVLHLDHGRDFDSVTAAISGGYTSVMIDGSSLPFNENVELTREVVKYAHERGVSVEGELGVLAGVEDHVFSQDSTYTNPLDAVEFVRQTGVDALAISYGTMHGASKGKDVKLRKEIPTAIRECLLHEGLFCVLVSHGSSTVPGYIVDEINALGGKLANAHGIALEQLKAAIPCGIGKINVDTDIRLAVTRNLKELFAQRPELQASASIGGIYERLQAKPEQFDP
;
A
#
# COMPACT_ATOMS: atom_id res chain seq x y z
N MET A 1 16.24 -9.24 13.47
CA MET A 1 16.95 -8.50 12.41
C MET A 1 16.46 -7.05 12.46
N ALA A 2 17.29 -6.04 12.21
CA ALA A 2 16.79 -4.66 12.14
C ALA A 2 15.89 -4.50 10.90
N LEU A 3 15.02 -3.47 10.91
CA LEU A 3 14.31 -3.06 9.71
C LEU A 3 15.32 -2.76 8.60
N ILE A 4 14.98 -3.12 7.36
CA ILE A 4 15.84 -2.92 6.19
C ILE A 4 15.15 -2.00 5.17
N PRO A 5 15.90 -1.30 4.31
CA PRO A 5 15.31 -0.60 3.17
C PRO A 5 14.64 -1.59 2.20
N LEU A 6 13.73 -1.09 1.36
CA LEU A 6 12.98 -1.92 0.43
C LEU A 6 13.85 -2.51 -0.69
N ARG A 7 14.86 -1.79 -1.15
CA ARG A 7 15.69 -2.16 -2.30
C ARG A 7 16.24 -3.60 -2.26
N PRO A 8 16.82 -4.13 -1.16
CA PRO A 8 17.28 -5.51 -1.10
C PRO A 8 16.17 -6.55 -1.32
N VAL A 9 14.94 -6.24 -0.89
CA VAL A 9 13.77 -7.12 -1.16
C VAL A 9 13.42 -7.07 -2.64
N LEU A 10 13.43 -5.89 -3.26
CA LEU A 10 13.18 -5.71 -4.69
C LEU A 10 14.23 -6.42 -5.56
N GLU A 11 15.50 -6.34 -5.20
CA GLU A 11 16.58 -7.07 -5.87
C GLU A 11 16.37 -8.58 -5.82
N ALA A 12 15.89 -9.09 -4.68
CA ALA A 12 15.54 -10.49 -4.52
C ALA A 12 14.34 -10.89 -5.41
N THR A 13 13.31 -10.05 -5.53
CA THR A 13 12.16 -10.32 -6.40
C THR A 13 12.56 -10.46 -7.87
N GLN A 14 13.40 -9.56 -8.36
CA GLN A 14 13.95 -9.64 -9.72
C GLN A 14 14.83 -10.88 -9.91
N LYS A 15 15.74 -11.14 -8.97
CA LYS A 15 16.71 -12.24 -9.06
C LYS A 15 16.05 -13.61 -9.06
N TYR A 16 14.99 -13.79 -8.25
CA TYR A 16 14.36 -15.10 -8.04
C TYR A 16 13.00 -15.23 -8.73
N GLY A 17 12.52 -14.21 -9.43
CA GLY A 17 11.31 -14.26 -10.26
C GLY A 17 10.03 -14.41 -9.46
N TYR A 18 9.89 -13.67 -8.36
CA TYR A 18 8.66 -13.61 -7.57
C TYR A 18 8.22 -12.16 -7.32
N ALA A 19 7.04 -11.96 -6.78
CA ALA A 19 6.62 -10.66 -6.27
C ALA A 19 6.35 -10.73 -4.76
N GLN A 20 6.74 -9.67 -4.04
CA GLN A 20 6.50 -9.54 -2.61
C GLN A 20 5.20 -8.76 -2.37
N GLY A 21 4.30 -9.33 -1.56
CA GLY A 21 3.12 -8.61 -1.07
C GLY A 21 3.51 -7.52 -0.10
N ALA A 22 2.88 -6.37 -0.22
CA ALA A 22 3.02 -5.23 0.68
C ALA A 22 1.64 -4.90 1.28
N PHE A 23 1.56 -4.90 2.61
CA PHE A 23 0.28 -4.91 3.33
C PHE A 23 0.11 -3.64 4.16
N ASN A 24 -1.01 -2.93 3.95
CA ASN A 24 -1.32 -1.73 4.70
C ASN A 24 -1.65 -2.05 6.16
N VAL A 25 -1.08 -1.26 7.07
CA VAL A 25 -1.30 -1.33 8.51
C VAL A 25 -1.86 0.00 9.00
N ASN A 26 -3.13 0.01 9.29
CA ASN A 26 -3.89 1.18 9.74
C ASN A 26 -4.01 1.23 11.27
N ALA A 27 -3.51 0.21 11.96
CA ALA A 27 -3.47 0.11 13.42
C ALA A 27 -2.25 -0.67 13.90
N VAL A 28 -1.74 -0.35 15.09
CA VAL A 28 -0.57 -1.01 15.71
C VAL A 28 -0.74 -2.54 15.81
N ALA A 29 -1.95 -3.01 16.10
CA ALA A 29 -2.23 -4.44 16.21
C ALA A 29 -2.04 -5.20 14.89
N GLN A 30 -2.32 -4.56 13.75
CA GLN A 30 -2.12 -5.15 12.43
C GLN A 30 -0.63 -5.35 12.13
N ALA A 31 0.24 -4.44 12.58
CA ALA A 31 1.68 -4.57 12.37
C ALA A 31 2.23 -5.88 12.97
N LYS A 32 1.78 -6.24 14.17
CA LYS A 32 2.14 -7.52 14.80
C LYS A 32 1.68 -8.70 13.96
N ALA A 33 0.41 -8.72 13.57
CA ALA A 33 -0.18 -9.82 12.82
C ALA A 33 0.53 -10.03 11.46
N VAL A 34 0.81 -8.95 10.74
CA VAL A 34 1.52 -9.02 9.44
C VAL A 34 2.92 -9.62 9.63
N ILE A 35 3.70 -9.17 10.63
CA ILE A 35 5.03 -9.71 10.88
C ILE A 35 4.97 -11.20 11.22
N GLU A 36 4.10 -11.61 12.18
CA GLU A 36 3.97 -13.01 12.60
C GLU A 36 3.57 -13.94 11.45
N VAL A 37 2.67 -13.51 10.57
CA VAL A 37 2.30 -14.29 9.37
C VAL A 37 3.48 -14.45 8.43
N HIS A 38 4.27 -13.39 8.19
CA HIS A 38 5.45 -13.48 7.32
C HIS A 38 6.55 -14.36 7.94
N GLU A 39 6.71 -14.37 9.25
CA GLU A 39 7.62 -15.30 9.95
C GLU A 39 7.20 -16.76 9.74
N MET A 40 5.89 -17.06 9.86
CA MET A 40 5.36 -18.41 9.61
C MET A 40 5.66 -18.89 8.19
N PHE A 41 5.56 -18.01 7.19
CA PHE A 41 5.84 -18.33 5.79
C PHE A 41 7.30 -18.13 5.39
N ARG A 42 8.17 -17.68 6.29
CA ARG A 42 9.59 -17.34 6.02
C ARG A 42 9.75 -16.39 4.83
N SER A 43 8.87 -15.42 4.75
CA SER A 43 8.79 -14.42 3.68
C SER A 43 9.19 -13.04 4.20
N PRO A 44 9.90 -12.20 3.43
CA PRO A 44 10.06 -10.79 3.79
C PRO A 44 8.72 -10.13 4.06
N ALA A 45 8.65 -9.26 5.05
CA ALA A 45 7.44 -8.49 5.40
C ALA A 45 7.59 -7.05 4.91
N ILE A 46 6.68 -6.57 4.05
CA ILE A 46 6.55 -5.16 3.71
C ILE A 46 5.25 -4.66 4.35
N LEU A 47 5.40 -3.83 5.40
CA LEU A 47 4.29 -3.16 6.06
C LEU A 47 4.18 -1.74 5.49
N GLN A 48 2.97 -1.32 5.14
CA GLN A 48 2.72 0.00 4.58
C GLN A 48 1.88 0.85 5.54
N GLY A 49 2.35 2.07 5.83
CA GLY A 49 1.57 3.08 6.52
C GLY A 49 1.25 4.21 5.55
N ALA A 50 -0.03 4.39 5.24
CA ALA A 50 -0.47 5.48 4.39
C ALA A 50 -0.45 6.83 5.13
N ASP A 51 -0.48 7.92 4.38
CA ASP A 51 -0.42 9.28 4.93
C ASP A 51 -1.57 9.58 5.90
N LEU A 52 -2.79 9.13 5.56
CA LEU A 52 -3.96 9.28 6.44
C LEU A 52 -3.88 8.39 7.69
N ALA A 53 -3.34 7.17 7.55
CA ALA A 53 -3.12 6.28 8.67
C ALA A 53 -2.13 6.89 9.67
N ASN A 54 -1.08 7.55 9.19
CA ASN A 54 -0.14 8.29 10.03
C ASN A 54 -0.86 9.40 10.82
N ALA A 55 -1.72 10.20 10.19
CA ALA A 55 -2.47 11.25 10.89
C ALA A 55 -3.38 10.66 11.99
N PHE A 56 -4.09 9.57 11.69
CA PHE A 56 -4.93 8.87 12.66
C PHE A 56 -4.12 8.31 13.83
N MET A 57 -3.03 7.62 13.54
CA MET A 57 -2.14 7.06 14.56
C MET A 57 -1.43 8.12 15.40
N GLY A 58 -1.38 9.37 14.93
CA GLY A 58 -0.97 10.55 15.69
C GLY A 58 -1.99 11.00 16.73
N GLY A 59 -3.20 10.45 16.70
CA GLY A 59 -4.32 10.76 17.58
C GLY A 59 -5.31 11.74 16.98
N ARG A 60 -5.25 12.01 15.66
CA ARG A 60 -6.19 12.90 14.97
C ARG A 60 -7.43 12.11 14.56
N VAL A 61 -8.56 12.35 15.22
CA VAL A 61 -9.85 11.70 14.88
C VAL A 61 -10.33 12.13 13.49
N ASP A 62 -10.21 13.41 13.16
CA ASP A 62 -10.42 13.96 11.82
C ASP A 62 -9.12 13.85 11.01
N PHE A 63 -8.75 12.63 10.68
CA PHE A 63 -7.46 12.32 10.05
C PHE A 63 -7.34 12.84 8.61
N ALA A 64 -8.47 13.08 7.92
CA ALA A 64 -8.45 13.69 6.59
C ALA A 64 -7.87 15.13 6.60
N ASN A 65 -8.00 15.81 7.74
CA ASN A 65 -7.44 17.15 8.01
C ASN A 65 -6.26 17.08 8.99
N GLY A 66 -5.50 15.97 8.98
CA GLY A 66 -4.32 15.80 9.82
C GLY A 66 -3.22 16.80 9.49
N THR A 67 -2.63 17.39 10.54
CA THR A 67 -1.48 18.28 10.41
C THR A 67 -0.18 17.49 10.20
N VAL A 68 0.88 18.14 9.74
CA VAL A 68 2.22 17.53 9.64
C VAL A 68 2.67 16.97 11.00
N GLN A 69 2.35 17.64 12.11
CA GLN A 69 2.68 17.16 13.46
C GLN A 69 1.93 15.88 13.83
N ASP A 70 0.65 15.75 13.42
CA ASP A 70 -0.11 14.52 13.60
C ASP A 70 0.53 13.37 12.82
N LYS A 71 0.94 13.61 11.56
CA LYS A 71 1.63 12.64 10.72
C LYS A 71 2.99 12.21 11.31
N ILE A 72 3.81 13.16 11.77
CA ILE A 72 5.11 12.86 12.43
C ILE A 72 4.89 11.97 13.64
N LYS A 73 3.94 12.31 14.51
CA LYS A 73 3.62 11.54 15.72
C LYS A 73 3.11 10.15 15.37
N GLY A 74 2.24 10.04 14.38
CA GLY A 74 1.70 8.77 13.93
C GLY A 74 2.73 7.88 13.27
N ALA A 75 3.56 8.43 12.40
CA ALA A 75 4.69 7.71 11.80
C ALA A 75 5.64 7.16 12.88
N ALA A 76 5.93 7.96 13.92
CA ALA A 76 6.73 7.51 15.05
C ALA A 76 6.04 6.38 15.84
N ASN A 77 4.71 6.44 16.04
CA ASN A 77 3.95 5.38 16.72
C ASN A 77 3.96 4.06 15.93
N ILE A 78 3.72 4.13 14.61
CA ILE A 78 3.79 2.95 13.73
C ILE A 78 5.23 2.41 13.69
N GLY A 79 6.21 3.29 13.49
CA GLY A 79 7.63 2.91 13.45
C GLY A 79 8.10 2.22 14.73
N ALA A 80 7.70 2.74 15.90
CA ALA A 80 7.99 2.12 17.18
C ALA A 80 7.34 0.73 17.32
N ALA A 81 6.11 0.57 16.86
CA ALA A 81 5.42 -0.71 16.89
C ALA A 81 6.08 -1.74 15.96
N VAL A 82 6.37 -1.36 14.72
CA VAL A 82 7.04 -2.23 13.75
C VAL A 82 8.44 -2.60 14.23
N LYS A 83 9.19 -1.65 14.79
CA LYS A 83 10.49 -1.95 15.40
C LYS A 83 10.36 -2.95 16.55
N LYS A 84 9.41 -2.74 17.47
CA LYS A 84 9.17 -3.64 18.60
C LYS A 84 8.90 -5.08 18.18
N TYR A 85 8.07 -5.28 17.16
CA TYR A 85 7.70 -6.63 16.71
C TYR A 85 8.69 -7.21 15.69
N GLY A 86 9.37 -6.37 14.92
CA GLY A 86 10.30 -6.77 13.85
C GLY A 86 11.77 -6.87 14.28
N GLU A 87 12.17 -6.31 15.44
CA GLU A 87 13.58 -6.24 15.84
C GLU A 87 14.26 -7.61 15.94
N HIS A 88 13.52 -8.62 16.39
CA HIS A 88 14.00 -9.99 16.52
C HIS A 88 13.43 -10.94 15.47
N SER A 89 12.73 -10.40 14.49
CA SER A 89 12.17 -11.21 13.41
C SER A 89 13.24 -11.97 12.63
N PRO A 90 13.06 -13.26 12.35
CA PRO A 90 13.98 -14.05 11.53
C PRO A 90 13.87 -13.68 10.04
N VAL A 91 12.86 -12.91 9.64
CA VAL A 91 12.67 -12.45 8.26
C VAL A 91 12.94 -10.96 8.12
N PRO A 92 13.37 -10.48 6.95
CA PRO A 92 13.50 -9.04 6.68
C PRO A 92 12.18 -8.32 6.86
N VAL A 93 12.20 -7.15 7.50
CA VAL A 93 11.03 -6.28 7.70
C VAL A 93 11.30 -4.93 7.08
N VAL A 94 10.38 -4.45 6.26
CA VAL A 94 10.38 -3.12 5.63
C VAL A 94 9.17 -2.36 6.15
N LEU A 95 9.36 -1.10 6.53
CA LEU A 95 8.27 -0.16 6.78
C LEU A 95 8.26 0.90 5.69
N HIS A 96 7.17 0.96 4.94
CA HIS A 96 7.01 1.75 3.72
C HIS A 96 5.90 2.79 3.87
N LEU A 97 6.16 4.04 3.48
CA LEU A 97 5.11 5.05 3.32
C LEU A 97 4.39 4.79 2.00
N ASP A 98 3.08 4.59 2.06
CA ASP A 98 2.20 4.39 0.91
C ASP A 98 1.50 5.71 0.57
N HIS A 99 1.50 6.11 -0.71
CA HIS A 99 0.92 7.35 -1.22
C HIS A 99 1.28 8.61 -0.42
N GLY A 100 2.58 8.91 -0.24
CA GLY A 100 3.01 10.21 0.28
C GLY A 100 2.59 11.33 -0.66
N ARG A 101 1.90 12.34 -0.13
CA ARG A 101 1.34 13.47 -0.93
C ARG A 101 2.35 14.52 -1.31
N ASP A 102 3.30 14.74 -0.41
CA ASP A 102 4.21 15.88 -0.45
C ASP A 102 5.51 15.54 0.28
N PHE A 103 6.46 16.44 0.18
CA PHE A 103 7.76 16.29 0.82
C PHE A 103 7.66 16.23 2.36
N ASP A 104 6.68 16.91 2.96
CA ASP A 104 6.46 16.91 4.41
C ASP A 104 6.00 15.52 4.89
N SER A 105 5.11 14.86 4.15
CA SER A 105 4.68 13.47 4.43
C SER A 105 5.86 12.50 4.38
N VAL A 106 6.75 12.65 3.39
CA VAL A 106 7.96 11.84 3.26
C VAL A 106 8.92 12.08 4.44
N THR A 107 9.18 13.32 4.79
CA THR A 107 10.08 13.66 5.90
C THR A 107 9.52 13.20 7.24
N ALA A 108 8.21 13.30 7.45
CA ALA A 108 7.52 12.78 8.63
C ALA A 108 7.70 11.26 8.75
N ALA A 109 7.49 10.52 7.68
CA ALA A 109 7.65 9.07 7.65
C ALA A 109 9.10 8.66 7.95
N ILE A 110 10.09 9.25 7.28
CA ILE A 110 11.51 8.95 7.50
C ILE A 110 11.91 9.26 8.95
N SER A 111 11.45 10.39 9.50
CA SER A 111 11.69 10.75 10.90
C SER A 111 11.03 9.77 11.87
N GLY A 112 9.92 9.14 11.49
CA GLY A 112 9.22 8.09 12.24
C GLY A 112 9.87 6.71 12.16
N GLY A 113 10.94 6.55 11.38
CA GLY A 113 11.69 5.30 11.24
C GLY A 113 11.26 4.43 10.05
N TYR A 114 10.58 5.00 9.07
CA TYR A 114 10.28 4.33 7.81
C TYR A 114 11.58 4.08 7.02
N THR A 115 11.69 2.90 6.45
CA THR A 115 12.87 2.44 5.70
C THR A 115 12.67 2.50 4.19
N SER A 116 11.46 2.84 3.78
CA SER A 116 11.06 3.08 2.40
C SER A 116 9.93 4.08 2.34
N VAL A 117 9.87 4.89 1.31
CA VAL A 117 8.82 5.89 1.11
C VAL A 117 8.36 5.92 -0.34
N MET A 118 7.09 6.21 -0.55
CA MET A 118 6.55 6.54 -1.85
C MET A 118 6.19 8.02 -1.91
N ILE A 119 6.44 8.63 -3.05
CA ILE A 119 5.91 9.94 -3.42
C ILE A 119 5.00 9.78 -4.63
N ASP A 120 3.75 10.17 -4.48
CA ASP A 120 2.73 10.08 -5.52
C ASP A 120 2.53 11.43 -6.20
N GLY A 121 3.28 11.64 -7.27
CA GLY A 121 3.15 12.78 -8.19
C GLY A 121 2.36 12.44 -9.46
N SER A 122 1.65 11.31 -9.51
CA SER A 122 0.99 10.80 -10.73
C SER A 122 -0.07 11.73 -11.32
N SER A 123 -0.66 12.58 -10.49
CA SER A 123 -1.62 13.62 -10.90
C SER A 123 -0.97 14.89 -11.48
N LEU A 124 0.34 15.05 -11.32
CA LEU A 124 1.09 16.21 -11.82
C LEU A 124 1.51 16.01 -13.29
N PRO A 125 1.79 17.09 -14.02
CA PRO A 125 2.50 17.00 -15.28
C PRO A 125 3.83 16.24 -15.13
N PHE A 126 4.24 15.49 -16.16
CA PHE A 126 5.41 14.61 -16.13
C PHE A 126 6.66 15.28 -15.53
N ASN A 127 7.02 16.48 -15.99
CA ASN A 127 8.22 17.17 -15.51
C ASN A 127 8.12 17.58 -14.04
N GLU A 128 6.95 17.97 -13.56
CA GLU A 128 6.73 18.33 -12.16
C GLU A 128 6.80 17.08 -11.26
N ASN A 129 6.24 15.96 -11.72
CA ASN A 129 6.37 14.67 -11.03
C ASN A 129 7.86 14.24 -10.95
N VAL A 130 8.61 14.38 -12.04
CA VAL A 130 10.06 14.10 -12.07
C VAL A 130 10.82 14.97 -11.07
N GLU A 131 10.54 16.27 -11.03
CA GLU A 131 11.23 17.21 -10.11
C GLU A 131 10.95 16.86 -8.65
N LEU A 132 9.67 16.67 -8.29
CA LEU A 132 9.25 16.28 -6.95
C LEU A 132 9.89 14.94 -6.54
N THR A 133 9.79 13.94 -7.40
CA THR A 133 10.31 12.60 -7.10
C THR A 133 11.85 12.62 -6.96
N ARG A 134 12.56 13.36 -7.80
CA ARG A 134 14.02 13.51 -7.70
C ARG A 134 14.46 14.16 -6.40
N GLU A 135 13.74 15.18 -5.93
CA GLU A 135 13.99 15.82 -4.64
C GLU A 135 13.85 14.80 -3.49
N VAL A 136 12.77 14.01 -3.51
CA VAL A 136 12.52 12.95 -2.54
C VAL A 136 13.61 11.87 -2.59
N VAL A 137 13.99 11.40 -3.79
CA VAL A 137 15.06 10.40 -3.97
C VAL A 137 16.36 10.88 -3.36
N LYS A 138 16.77 12.12 -3.65
CA LYS A 138 17.98 12.69 -3.07
C LYS A 138 17.95 12.68 -1.54
N TYR A 139 16.86 13.17 -0.96
CA TYR A 139 16.69 13.25 0.50
C TYR A 139 16.68 11.87 1.17
N ALA A 140 15.95 10.92 0.59
CA ALA A 140 15.77 9.58 1.13
C ALA A 140 17.04 8.72 0.99
N HIS A 141 17.68 8.71 -0.18
CA HIS A 141 18.89 7.93 -0.43
C HIS A 141 20.06 8.36 0.45
N GLU A 142 20.22 9.67 0.73
CA GLU A 142 21.22 10.17 1.70
C GLU A 142 21.03 9.57 3.11
N ARG A 143 19.84 9.04 3.41
CA ARG A 143 19.46 8.43 4.69
C ARG A 143 19.33 6.91 4.62
N GLY A 144 19.68 6.30 3.49
CA GLY A 144 19.59 4.85 3.28
C GLY A 144 18.15 4.34 3.16
N VAL A 145 17.20 5.22 2.78
CA VAL A 145 15.77 4.91 2.60
C VAL A 145 15.47 4.74 1.13
N SER A 146 14.79 3.66 0.74
CA SER A 146 14.38 3.40 -0.65
C SER A 146 13.19 4.27 -1.05
N VAL A 147 13.07 4.55 -2.35
CA VAL A 147 12.01 5.40 -2.90
C VAL A 147 11.22 4.69 -3.99
N GLU A 148 9.89 4.78 -3.88
CA GLU A 148 8.92 4.43 -4.91
C GLU A 148 8.32 5.72 -5.49
N GLY A 149 8.20 5.79 -6.82
CA GLY A 149 7.45 6.82 -7.52
C GLY A 149 6.22 6.23 -8.18
N GLU A 150 5.35 7.06 -8.76
CA GLU A 150 4.19 6.62 -9.54
C GLU A 150 4.07 7.36 -10.87
N LEU A 151 3.70 6.62 -11.91
CA LEU A 151 3.43 7.14 -13.24
C LEU A 151 2.21 6.47 -13.88
N GLY A 152 1.29 7.29 -14.36
CA GLY A 152 -0.04 6.88 -14.77
C GLY A 152 -1.03 7.01 -13.60
N VAL A 153 -2.32 7.12 -13.91
CA VAL A 153 -3.38 7.33 -12.91
C VAL A 153 -4.24 6.08 -12.81
N LEU A 154 -4.47 5.60 -11.60
CA LEU A 154 -5.39 4.50 -11.34
C LEU A 154 -6.78 5.05 -10.98
N ALA A 155 -7.84 4.50 -11.59
CA ALA A 155 -9.20 4.80 -11.19
C ALA A 155 -9.53 4.17 -9.83
N GLY A 156 -10.50 4.77 -9.13
CA GLY A 156 -10.98 4.31 -7.84
C GLY A 156 -10.65 5.25 -6.69
N VAL A 157 -10.82 4.76 -5.47
CA VAL A 157 -10.56 5.51 -4.23
C VAL A 157 -9.65 4.68 -3.34
N GLU A 158 -8.52 5.25 -2.93
CA GLU A 158 -7.64 4.73 -1.90
C GLU A 158 -7.08 5.91 -1.11
N ASP A 159 -7.32 5.91 0.19
CA ASP A 159 -7.00 7.04 1.08
C ASP A 159 -7.51 8.38 0.52
N HIS A 160 -6.59 9.27 0.14
CA HIS A 160 -6.87 10.57 -0.46
C HIS A 160 -6.80 10.56 -1.99
N VAL A 161 -6.38 9.46 -2.59
CA VAL A 161 -6.30 9.33 -4.04
C VAL A 161 -7.68 8.99 -4.61
N PHE A 162 -8.17 9.83 -5.51
CA PHE A 162 -9.42 9.60 -6.22
C PHE A 162 -9.25 9.94 -7.69
N SER A 163 -9.64 9.01 -8.56
CA SER A 163 -9.80 9.26 -9.99
C SER A 163 -10.99 8.49 -10.54
N GLN A 164 -11.73 9.12 -11.46
CA GLN A 164 -12.80 8.44 -12.21
C GLN A 164 -12.26 7.55 -13.32
N ASP A 165 -11.14 7.96 -13.93
CA ASP A 165 -10.54 7.31 -15.08
C ASP A 165 -9.11 6.88 -14.81
N SER A 166 -8.68 5.79 -15.46
CA SER A 166 -7.28 5.36 -15.46
C SER A 166 -6.58 5.86 -16.71
N THR A 167 -5.33 6.30 -16.55
CA THR A 167 -4.42 6.53 -17.67
C THR A 167 -3.29 5.50 -17.60
N TYR A 168 -3.19 4.64 -18.63
CA TYR A 168 -2.12 3.65 -18.68
C TYR A 168 -0.73 4.30 -18.74
N THR A 169 0.21 3.68 -18.04
CA THR A 169 1.60 4.13 -18.08
C THR A 169 2.22 3.91 -19.45
N ASN A 170 2.77 4.97 -20.04
CA ASN A 170 3.53 4.87 -21.28
C ASN A 170 4.92 4.26 -20.96
N PRO A 171 5.33 3.17 -21.63
CA PRO A 171 6.62 2.54 -21.35
C PRO A 171 7.84 3.42 -21.56
N LEU A 172 7.85 4.30 -22.56
CA LEU A 172 8.97 5.21 -22.81
C LEU A 172 9.08 6.28 -21.72
N ASP A 173 7.93 6.83 -21.31
CA ASP A 173 7.88 7.81 -20.22
C ASP A 173 8.34 7.17 -18.89
N ALA A 174 7.99 5.90 -18.65
CA ALA A 174 8.42 5.17 -17.47
C ALA A 174 9.96 5.01 -17.40
N VAL A 175 10.59 4.66 -18.51
CA VAL A 175 12.05 4.55 -18.59
C VAL A 175 12.72 5.91 -18.39
N GLU A 176 12.21 6.95 -19.01
CA GLU A 176 12.71 8.30 -18.86
C GLU A 176 12.53 8.81 -17.42
N PHE A 177 11.39 8.52 -16.79
CA PHE A 177 11.14 8.83 -15.39
C PHE A 177 12.18 8.18 -14.47
N VAL A 178 12.42 6.87 -14.63
CA VAL A 178 13.42 6.15 -13.83
C VAL A 178 14.82 6.73 -14.06
N ARG A 179 15.18 7.03 -15.31
CA ARG A 179 16.48 7.62 -15.65
C ARG A 179 16.71 8.98 -14.97
N GLN A 180 15.67 9.82 -14.95
CA GLN A 180 15.77 11.16 -14.39
C GLN A 180 15.69 11.21 -12.87
N THR A 181 14.93 10.29 -12.26
CA THR A 181 14.66 10.32 -10.81
C THR A 181 15.56 9.39 -10.01
N GLY A 182 15.92 8.23 -10.57
CA GLY A 182 16.69 7.20 -9.86
C GLY A 182 15.89 6.46 -8.78
N VAL A 183 14.56 6.35 -8.91
CA VAL A 183 13.70 5.60 -7.98
C VAL A 183 14.08 4.11 -7.95
N ASP A 184 13.88 3.46 -6.81
CA ASP A 184 14.11 2.03 -6.62
C ASP A 184 12.92 1.19 -7.12
N ALA A 185 11.72 1.76 -7.08
CA ALA A 185 10.47 1.15 -7.52
C ALA A 185 9.58 2.15 -8.25
N LEU A 186 8.77 1.66 -9.18
CA LEU A 186 7.82 2.47 -9.93
C LEU A 186 6.45 1.81 -9.95
N ALA A 187 5.46 2.45 -9.32
CA ALA A 187 4.06 2.10 -9.44
C ALA A 187 3.57 2.48 -10.84
N ILE A 188 2.89 1.54 -11.50
CA ILE A 188 2.42 1.69 -12.87
C ILE A 188 0.93 1.40 -13.00
N SER A 189 0.27 2.13 -13.88
CA SER A 189 -1.12 1.87 -14.28
C SER A 189 -1.14 0.94 -15.50
N TYR A 190 -1.66 -0.28 -15.31
CA TYR A 190 -1.76 -1.30 -16.35
C TYR A 190 -3.06 -2.10 -16.32
N GLY A 191 -4.11 -1.52 -15.68
CA GLY A 191 -5.45 -2.07 -15.63
C GLY A 191 -5.93 -2.48 -14.25
N THR A 192 -5.14 -2.26 -13.20
CA THR A 192 -5.60 -2.36 -11.81
C THR A 192 -6.40 -1.12 -11.42
N MET A 193 -7.17 -1.22 -10.34
CA MET A 193 -8.02 -0.14 -9.82
C MET A 193 -8.03 -0.19 -8.29
N HIS A 194 -8.15 0.98 -7.65
CA HIS A 194 -8.31 1.08 -6.21
C HIS A 194 -9.71 0.66 -5.73
N GLY A 195 -9.84 0.28 -4.45
CA GLY A 195 -11.10 -0.04 -3.79
C GLY A 195 -11.61 -1.47 -4.00
N ALA A 196 -12.80 -1.74 -3.44
CA ALA A 196 -13.39 -3.09 -3.40
C ALA A 196 -14.24 -3.45 -4.62
N SER A 197 -14.56 -2.51 -5.51
CA SER A 197 -15.46 -2.72 -6.64
C SER A 197 -14.74 -2.50 -7.96
N LYS A 198 -13.90 -3.47 -8.35
CA LYS A 198 -13.03 -3.36 -9.53
C LYS A 198 -13.67 -3.86 -10.83
N GLY A 199 -14.89 -4.41 -10.75
CA GLY A 199 -15.56 -5.05 -11.88
C GLY A 199 -15.17 -6.52 -12.07
N LYS A 200 -16.10 -7.31 -12.64
CA LYS A 200 -15.91 -8.77 -12.82
C LYS A 200 -14.92 -9.14 -13.94
N ASP A 201 -14.72 -8.25 -14.89
CA ASP A 201 -13.99 -8.53 -16.14
C ASP A 201 -12.70 -7.71 -16.28
N VAL A 202 -12.08 -7.35 -15.15
CA VAL A 202 -10.78 -6.64 -15.15
C VAL A 202 -9.75 -7.49 -15.87
N LYS A 203 -9.09 -6.90 -16.87
CA LYS A 203 -7.98 -7.52 -17.60
C LYS A 203 -6.73 -6.67 -17.46
N LEU A 204 -5.71 -7.25 -16.88
CA LEU A 204 -4.41 -6.58 -16.76
C LEU A 204 -3.68 -6.56 -18.11
N ARG A 205 -3.22 -5.37 -18.49
CA ARG A 205 -2.46 -5.10 -19.71
C ARG A 205 -0.98 -5.46 -19.51
N LYS A 206 -0.68 -6.76 -19.46
CA LYS A 206 0.65 -7.30 -19.15
C LYS A 206 1.74 -6.88 -20.12
N GLU A 207 1.37 -6.49 -21.33
CA GLU A 207 2.27 -5.91 -22.32
C GLU A 207 2.95 -4.62 -21.82
N ILE A 208 2.29 -3.84 -20.96
CA ILE A 208 2.83 -2.59 -20.41
C ILE A 208 4.04 -2.87 -19.47
N PRO A 209 3.90 -3.64 -18.36
CA PRO A 209 5.04 -3.96 -17.52
C PRO A 209 6.14 -4.73 -18.27
N THR A 210 5.78 -5.59 -19.23
CA THR A 210 6.77 -6.29 -20.05
C THR A 210 7.63 -5.32 -20.85
N ALA A 211 7.01 -4.35 -21.56
CA ALA A 211 7.73 -3.36 -22.34
C ALA A 211 8.62 -2.47 -21.46
N ILE A 212 8.10 -2.01 -20.31
CA ILE A 212 8.88 -1.20 -19.36
C ILE A 212 10.11 -1.99 -18.87
N ARG A 213 9.91 -3.20 -18.41
CA ARG A 213 10.99 -4.05 -17.90
C ARG A 213 12.09 -4.29 -18.94
N GLU A 214 11.72 -4.66 -20.18
CA GLU A 214 12.69 -4.91 -21.25
C GLU A 214 13.48 -3.63 -21.59
N CYS A 215 12.83 -2.49 -21.64
CA CYS A 215 13.51 -1.21 -21.84
C CYS A 215 14.46 -0.85 -20.69
N LEU A 216 14.04 -1.02 -19.44
CA LEU A 216 14.91 -0.78 -18.28
C LEU A 216 16.15 -1.69 -18.29
N LEU A 217 15.97 -2.97 -18.62
CA LEU A 217 17.08 -3.93 -18.76
C LEU A 217 18.04 -3.52 -19.89
N HIS A 218 17.51 -3.10 -21.05
CA HIS A 218 18.32 -2.64 -22.17
C HIS A 218 19.18 -1.42 -21.82
N GLU A 219 18.62 -0.50 -21.04
CA GLU A 219 19.30 0.71 -20.58
C GLU A 219 20.22 0.49 -19.37
N GLY A 220 20.21 -0.70 -18.79
CA GLY A 220 20.96 -1.02 -17.57
C GLY A 220 20.46 -0.28 -16.32
N LEU A 221 19.19 0.15 -16.32
CA LEU A 221 18.55 0.84 -15.21
C LEU A 221 17.93 -0.17 -14.24
N PHE A 222 18.21 0.02 -12.95
CA PHE A 222 17.52 -0.73 -11.89
C PHE A 222 16.24 -0.02 -11.51
N CYS A 223 15.12 -0.69 -11.64
CA CYS A 223 13.84 -0.30 -11.03
C CYS A 223 12.92 -1.52 -11.04
N VAL A 224 12.14 -1.72 -9.97
CA VAL A 224 11.14 -2.78 -9.90
C VAL A 224 9.75 -2.20 -10.05
N LEU A 225 8.92 -2.84 -10.87
CA LEU A 225 7.55 -2.38 -11.10
C LEU A 225 6.63 -2.83 -9.96
N VAL A 226 5.75 -1.92 -9.57
CA VAL A 226 4.80 -2.11 -8.49
C VAL A 226 3.37 -2.10 -9.02
N SER A 227 2.55 -3.00 -8.49
CA SER A 227 1.13 -3.10 -8.79
C SER A 227 0.30 -2.57 -7.62
N HIS A 228 -0.24 -1.37 -7.77
CA HIS A 228 -1.24 -0.79 -6.88
C HIS A 228 -2.65 -1.29 -7.23
N GLY A 229 -3.62 -1.07 -6.34
CA GLY A 229 -5.00 -1.48 -6.56
C GLY A 229 -5.18 -2.99 -6.78
N SER A 230 -4.35 -3.82 -6.14
CA SER A 230 -4.22 -5.24 -6.44
C SER A 230 -4.91 -6.18 -5.45
N SER A 231 -5.65 -5.66 -4.48
CA SER A 231 -6.44 -6.49 -3.54
C SER A 231 -7.35 -7.46 -4.29
N THR A 232 -7.43 -8.68 -3.78
CA THR A 232 -8.17 -9.79 -4.42
C THR A 232 -9.63 -9.81 -4.04
N VAL A 233 -10.02 -9.12 -2.97
CA VAL A 233 -11.39 -9.06 -2.43
C VAL A 233 -11.98 -10.48 -2.28
N PRO A 234 -11.49 -11.29 -1.31
CA PRO A 234 -11.87 -12.69 -1.22
C PRO A 234 -13.37 -12.86 -1.02
N GLY A 235 -14.05 -13.59 -1.93
CA GLY A 235 -15.49 -13.74 -1.94
C GLY A 235 -16.05 -14.28 -0.63
N TYR A 236 -15.36 -15.21 0.03
CA TYR A 236 -15.80 -15.76 1.31
C TYR A 236 -15.86 -14.71 2.43
N ILE A 237 -14.94 -13.72 2.45
CA ILE A 237 -14.99 -12.61 3.42
C ILE A 237 -16.19 -11.70 3.13
N VAL A 238 -16.45 -11.42 1.86
CA VAL A 238 -17.63 -10.63 1.43
C VAL A 238 -18.93 -11.32 1.86
N ASP A 239 -19.03 -12.63 1.62
CA ASP A 239 -20.19 -13.42 1.98
C ASP A 239 -20.42 -13.46 3.51
N GLU A 240 -19.35 -13.61 4.30
CA GLU A 240 -19.42 -13.57 5.76
C GLU A 240 -19.81 -12.18 6.29
N ILE A 241 -19.26 -11.09 5.71
CA ILE A 241 -19.66 -9.72 6.07
C ILE A 241 -21.15 -9.52 5.79
N ASN A 242 -21.66 -10.00 4.64
CA ASN A 242 -23.06 -9.88 4.26
C ASN A 242 -23.97 -10.72 5.15
N ALA A 243 -23.55 -11.92 5.54
CA ALA A 243 -24.26 -12.75 6.52
C ALA A 243 -24.36 -12.08 7.90
N LEU A 244 -23.39 -11.24 8.27
CA LEU A 244 -23.38 -10.42 9.49
C LEU A 244 -24.08 -9.05 9.30
N GLY A 245 -25.00 -8.93 8.31
CA GLY A 245 -25.77 -7.72 8.06
C GLY A 245 -25.06 -6.64 7.24
N GLY A 246 -23.94 -6.96 6.59
CA GLY A 246 -23.32 -6.11 5.59
C GLY A 246 -24.15 -6.03 4.30
N LYS A 247 -23.80 -5.08 3.43
CA LYS A 247 -24.47 -4.88 2.13
C LYS A 247 -23.44 -4.64 1.01
N LEU A 248 -22.39 -5.46 1.01
CA LEU A 248 -21.37 -5.39 -0.03
C LEU A 248 -21.91 -6.01 -1.32
N ALA A 249 -22.38 -5.16 -2.22
CA ALA A 249 -22.81 -5.56 -3.55
C ALA A 249 -21.70 -5.29 -4.56
N ASN A 250 -21.47 -6.24 -5.47
CA ASN A 250 -20.47 -6.11 -6.56
C ASN A 250 -19.03 -5.91 -6.07
N ALA A 251 -18.69 -6.42 -4.88
CA ALA A 251 -17.32 -6.41 -4.37
C ALA A 251 -16.50 -7.49 -5.11
N HIS A 252 -15.58 -7.03 -5.95
CA HIS A 252 -14.68 -7.88 -6.73
C HIS A 252 -13.31 -7.24 -6.79
N GLY A 253 -12.27 -8.05 -6.59
CA GLY A 253 -10.88 -7.64 -6.71
C GLY A 253 -10.22 -8.14 -8.00
N ILE A 254 -8.90 -8.13 -8.01
CA ILE A 254 -8.12 -8.71 -9.11
C ILE A 254 -7.97 -10.21 -8.87
N ALA A 255 -8.25 -11.02 -9.89
CA ALA A 255 -8.05 -12.47 -9.80
C ALA A 255 -6.56 -12.79 -9.54
N LEU A 256 -6.29 -13.66 -8.57
CA LEU A 256 -4.92 -14.02 -8.16
C LEU A 256 -4.08 -14.54 -9.33
N GLU A 257 -4.69 -15.25 -10.26
CA GLU A 257 -4.04 -15.77 -11.47
C GLU A 257 -3.57 -14.66 -12.41
N GLN A 258 -4.28 -13.54 -12.47
CA GLN A 258 -3.83 -12.37 -13.24
C GLN A 258 -2.61 -11.70 -12.59
N LEU A 259 -2.62 -11.58 -11.26
CA LEU A 259 -1.46 -11.07 -10.51
C LEU A 259 -0.25 -11.98 -10.68
N LYS A 260 -0.42 -13.30 -10.51
CA LYS A 260 0.65 -14.28 -10.77
C LYS A 260 1.20 -14.18 -12.19
N ALA A 261 0.33 -13.97 -13.18
CA ALA A 261 0.73 -13.83 -14.58
C ALA A 261 1.43 -12.50 -14.89
N ALA A 262 1.32 -11.49 -14.02
CA ALA A 262 2.03 -10.21 -14.14
C ALA A 262 3.46 -10.27 -13.57
N ILE A 263 3.75 -11.21 -12.68
CA ILE A 263 5.09 -11.36 -12.07
C ILE A 263 6.19 -11.55 -13.13
N PRO A 264 6.09 -12.52 -14.04
CA PRO A 264 7.12 -12.69 -15.09
C PRO A 264 7.20 -11.50 -16.06
N CYS A 265 6.22 -10.61 -16.05
CA CYS A 265 6.21 -9.38 -16.84
C CYS A 265 6.97 -8.21 -16.17
N GLY A 266 7.46 -8.38 -14.94
CA GLY A 266 8.28 -7.38 -14.25
C GLY A 266 7.68 -6.83 -12.95
N ILE A 267 6.47 -7.25 -12.57
CA ILE A 267 5.88 -6.86 -11.29
C ILE A 267 6.60 -7.59 -10.15
N GLY A 268 7.23 -6.84 -9.24
CA GLY A 268 7.97 -7.39 -8.11
C GLY A 268 7.41 -7.00 -6.74
N LYS A 269 6.51 -6.00 -6.67
CA LYS A 269 5.79 -5.62 -5.44
C LYS A 269 4.30 -5.52 -5.75
N ILE A 270 3.46 -6.01 -4.84
CA ILE A 270 1.99 -6.03 -5.00
C ILE A 270 1.36 -5.46 -3.73
N ASN A 271 0.65 -4.32 -3.86
CA ASN A 271 0.01 -3.65 -2.74
C ASN A 271 -1.36 -4.26 -2.42
N VAL A 272 -1.58 -4.52 -1.14
CA VAL A 272 -2.82 -5.10 -0.60
C VAL A 272 -3.28 -4.29 0.60
N ASP A 273 -4.37 -3.53 0.44
CA ASP A 273 -5.03 -2.77 1.49
C ASP A 273 -6.45 -3.28 1.74
N THR A 274 -7.31 -3.26 0.71
CA THR A 274 -8.74 -3.60 0.83
C THR A 274 -8.99 -4.95 1.50
N ASP A 275 -8.16 -5.98 1.21
CA ASP A 275 -8.34 -7.32 1.79
C ASP A 275 -8.16 -7.30 3.32
N ILE A 276 -7.20 -6.49 3.82
CA ILE A 276 -6.96 -6.31 5.25
C ILE A 276 -8.13 -5.56 5.90
N ARG A 277 -8.62 -4.49 5.26
CA ARG A 277 -9.79 -3.73 5.75
C ARG A 277 -11.03 -4.61 5.85
N LEU A 278 -11.30 -5.43 4.83
CA LEU A 278 -12.42 -6.38 4.84
C LEU A 278 -12.27 -7.43 5.94
N ALA A 279 -11.07 -7.95 6.18
CA ALA A 279 -10.81 -8.92 7.25
C ALA A 279 -11.09 -8.30 8.63
N VAL A 280 -10.65 -7.06 8.87
CA VAL A 280 -10.94 -6.33 10.12
C VAL A 280 -12.45 -6.07 10.25
N THR A 281 -13.11 -5.59 9.20
CA THR A 281 -14.57 -5.35 9.18
C THR A 281 -15.35 -6.62 9.52
N ARG A 282 -14.99 -7.72 8.90
CA ARG A 282 -15.61 -9.05 9.16
C ARG A 282 -15.50 -9.43 10.64
N ASN A 283 -14.31 -9.33 11.20
CA ASN A 283 -14.05 -9.73 12.59
C ASN A 283 -14.76 -8.81 13.60
N LEU A 284 -14.78 -7.51 13.34
CA LEU A 284 -15.51 -6.55 14.20
C LEU A 284 -17.02 -6.79 14.15
N LYS A 285 -17.60 -7.05 12.96
CA LYS A 285 -19.02 -7.41 12.85
C LYS A 285 -19.35 -8.69 13.61
N GLU A 286 -18.52 -9.72 13.52
CA GLU A 286 -18.67 -10.95 14.29
C GLU A 286 -18.59 -10.68 15.80
N LEU A 287 -17.61 -9.89 16.25
CA LEU A 287 -17.48 -9.51 17.66
C LEU A 287 -18.74 -8.85 18.19
N PHE A 288 -19.29 -7.88 17.46
CA PHE A 288 -20.53 -7.19 17.87
C PHE A 288 -21.77 -8.08 17.79
N ALA A 289 -21.81 -9.08 16.91
CA ALA A 289 -22.87 -10.06 16.87
C ALA A 289 -22.81 -11.04 18.05
N GLN A 290 -21.61 -11.46 18.46
CA GLN A 290 -21.38 -12.35 19.60
C GLN A 290 -21.47 -11.62 20.95
N ARG A 291 -21.17 -10.34 20.99
CA ARG A 291 -21.08 -9.49 22.17
C ARG A 291 -21.90 -8.19 22.01
N PRO A 292 -23.25 -8.28 21.93
CA PRO A 292 -24.10 -7.11 21.68
C PRO A 292 -23.94 -5.98 22.70
N GLU A 293 -23.54 -6.28 23.92
CA GLU A 293 -23.29 -5.28 24.97
C GLU A 293 -22.15 -4.30 24.61
N LEU A 294 -21.25 -4.69 23.72
CA LEU A 294 -20.15 -3.84 23.26
C LEU A 294 -20.62 -2.71 22.34
N GLN A 295 -21.80 -2.84 21.73
CA GLN A 295 -22.37 -1.79 20.86
C GLN A 295 -22.61 -0.47 21.62
N ALA A 296 -22.97 -0.57 22.90
CA ALA A 296 -23.18 0.58 23.79
C ALA A 296 -21.91 0.98 24.58
N SER A 297 -20.79 0.33 24.34
CA SER A 297 -19.54 0.61 25.05
C SER A 297 -18.99 1.99 24.69
N ALA A 298 -18.61 2.79 25.69
CA ALA A 298 -17.97 4.08 25.49
C ALA A 298 -16.61 3.98 24.76
N SER A 299 -15.97 2.83 24.80
CA SER A 299 -14.64 2.60 24.19
C SER A 299 -14.70 2.12 22.74
N ILE A 300 -15.71 1.34 22.35
CA ILE A 300 -15.81 0.76 21.01
C ILE A 300 -17.17 0.90 20.32
N GLY A 301 -18.20 1.45 21.01
CA GLY A 301 -19.53 1.65 20.42
C GLY A 301 -19.52 2.58 19.19
N GLY A 302 -18.64 3.56 19.13
CA GLY A 302 -18.46 4.40 17.96
C GLY A 302 -17.96 3.65 16.71
N ILE A 303 -17.22 2.56 16.88
CA ILE A 303 -16.82 1.65 15.79
C ILE A 303 -18.05 0.93 15.23
N TYR A 304 -18.96 0.45 16.12
CA TYR A 304 -20.20 -0.18 15.70
C TYR A 304 -21.07 0.76 14.85
N GLU A 305 -21.25 2.00 15.28
CA GLU A 305 -22.01 3.01 14.53
C GLU A 305 -21.43 3.26 13.13
N ARG A 306 -20.09 3.36 13.00
CA ARG A 306 -19.42 3.51 11.71
C ARG A 306 -19.60 2.30 10.81
N LEU A 307 -19.50 1.09 11.35
CA LEU A 307 -19.75 -0.15 10.61
C LEU A 307 -21.16 -0.26 10.06
N GLN A 308 -22.16 0.32 10.77
CA GLN A 308 -23.56 0.36 10.31
C GLN A 308 -23.78 1.44 9.25
N ALA A 309 -23.13 2.59 9.39
CA ALA A 309 -23.32 3.73 8.49
C ALA A 309 -22.67 3.52 7.12
N LYS A 310 -21.46 2.97 7.09
CA LYS A 310 -20.67 2.78 5.86
C LYS A 310 -19.85 1.47 5.92
N PRO A 311 -20.53 0.31 5.90
CA PRO A 311 -19.84 -0.97 6.04
C PRO A 311 -18.86 -1.27 4.91
N GLU A 312 -19.09 -0.72 3.71
CA GLU A 312 -18.23 -0.88 2.54
C GLU A 312 -16.99 0.03 2.54
N GLN A 313 -16.99 1.04 3.40
CA GLN A 313 -15.92 2.04 3.51
C GLN A 313 -15.31 2.05 4.92
N PHE A 314 -15.59 1.02 5.71
CA PHE A 314 -15.07 1.00 7.07
C PHE A 314 -13.54 0.91 7.05
N ASP A 315 -12.95 1.94 7.63
CA ASP A 315 -11.53 2.01 7.95
C ASP A 315 -11.42 1.85 9.48
N PRO A 316 -10.77 0.79 9.96
CA PRO A 316 -10.69 0.48 11.38
C PRO A 316 -9.93 1.52 12.20
#